data_87965f4315e8a26f3e1fb02115d24123
#
_entry.id   87965f4315e8a26f3e1fb02115d24123
#
_cell.length_a   1.000
_cell.length_b   1.000
_cell.length_c   1.000
_cell.angle_alpha   90.00
_cell.angle_beta   90.00
_cell.angle_gamma   90.00
#
_symmetry.space_group_name_H-M   'P 1'
#
loop_
_entity.id
_entity.type
_entity.pdbx_description
1 polymer ?
#
loop_
_entity_poly.entity_id
_entity_poly.type
_entity_poly.pdbx_seq_one_letter_code
_entity_poly.pdbx_strand_id
1 'polypeptide(L)'
;MTLEDIKGLGHIKVSHLNSGVVKIATEDGYWLSSGHTFSKELYARVDSTFLDYTIVTSEEKNKAENSSKYEGKTLEEAKETCLNEIEEYDVSPSVNGFYLNDTLIPWSSDDNSTLNKDVRMGLRQNIKDKQKLGEVNIDMWLDGMKITLPCEKADAFMCNLENYAYECFNVTAAHKKAVEDMVSVEEVEAFDVTADYPKQLEMKL
;
A
#
# COMPACT_ATOMS: atom_id res chain seq x y z
N MET A 1 -29.75 17.94 10.58
CA MET A 1 -28.56 18.64 10.12
C MET A 1 -28.67 18.80 8.62
N THR A 2 -28.39 20.00 8.13
CA THR A 2 -28.49 20.37 6.72
C THR A 2 -27.09 20.44 6.09
N LEU A 3 -27.02 20.59 4.78
CA LEU A 3 -25.75 20.83 4.06
C LEU A 3 -25.04 22.08 4.58
N GLU A 4 -25.80 23.10 4.89
CA GLU A 4 -25.28 24.36 5.40
C GLU A 4 -24.69 24.22 6.81
N ASP A 5 -25.31 23.38 7.65
CA ASP A 5 -24.77 23.05 8.96
C ASP A 5 -23.40 22.36 8.84
N ILE A 6 -23.21 21.49 7.84
CA ILE A 6 -21.94 20.81 7.60
C ILE A 6 -20.90 21.76 7.04
N LYS A 7 -21.27 22.62 6.09
CA LYS A 7 -20.35 23.64 5.54
C LYS A 7 -19.90 24.64 6.59
N GLY A 8 -20.72 24.90 7.60
CA GLY A 8 -20.39 25.77 8.73
C GLY A 8 -19.40 25.20 9.74
N LEU A 9 -19.06 23.92 9.63
CA LEU A 9 -18.14 23.23 10.56
C LEU A 9 -16.66 23.37 10.19
N GLY A 10 -16.33 24.18 9.18
CA GLY A 10 -14.94 24.38 8.76
C GLY A 10 -14.40 23.20 7.94
N HIS A 11 -13.14 22.86 8.18
CA HIS A 11 -12.50 21.79 7.45
C HIS A 11 -13.07 20.42 7.84
N ILE A 12 -13.57 19.69 6.86
CA ILE A 12 -14.14 18.36 7.04
C ILE A 12 -13.33 17.34 6.27
N LYS A 13 -13.09 16.19 6.89
CA LYS A 13 -12.49 15.02 6.23
C LYS A 13 -13.60 14.12 5.73
N VAL A 14 -13.51 13.76 4.47
CA VAL A 14 -14.43 12.81 3.83
C VAL A 14 -13.68 11.50 3.62
N SER A 15 -14.26 10.41 4.11
CA SER A 15 -13.76 9.06 3.85
C SER A 15 -14.81 8.30 3.06
N HIS A 16 -14.41 7.76 1.91
CA HIS A 16 -15.28 6.96 1.08
C HIS A 16 -15.49 5.58 1.71
N LEU A 17 -16.73 5.13 1.72
CA LEU A 17 -17.12 3.78 2.05
C LEU A 17 -17.55 3.07 0.77
N ASN A 18 -17.61 1.75 0.82
CA ASN A 18 -18.20 0.96 -0.27
C ASN A 18 -19.62 1.44 -0.57
N SER A 19 -20.11 1.23 -1.76
CA SER A 19 -21.45 1.65 -2.23
C SER A 19 -21.70 3.17 -2.30
N GLY A 20 -20.66 4.00 -2.41
CA GLY A 20 -20.80 5.44 -2.61
C GLY A 20 -21.31 6.22 -1.40
N VAL A 21 -21.31 5.60 -0.22
CA VAL A 21 -21.55 6.30 1.04
C VAL A 21 -20.23 6.86 1.55
N VAL A 22 -20.24 8.09 2.02
CA VAL A 22 -19.07 8.73 2.60
C VAL A 22 -19.31 9.06 4.06
N LYS A 23 -18.27 8.92 4.83
CA LYS A 23 -18.20 9.32 6.21
C LYS A 23 -17.57 10.69 6.27
N ILE A 24 -18.21 11.64 6.96
CA ILE A 24 -17.75 13.00 7.12
C ILE A 24 -17.24 13.17 8.53
N ALA A 25 -16.03 13.69 8.68
CA ALA A 25 -15.44 14.01 9.97
C ALA A 25 -14.87 15.43 9.96
N THR A 26 -14.89 16.09 11.10
CA THR A 26 -14.25 17.40 11.29
C THR A 26 -12.73 17.26 11.44
N GLU A 27 -11.98 18.36 11.38
CA GLU A 27 -10.53 18.39 11.61
C GLU A 27 -10.11 17.79 12.95
N ASP A 28 -10.96 17.89 13.97
CA ASP A 28 -10.71 17.34 15.30
C ASP A 28 -10.89 15.80 15.38
N GLY A 29 -11.15 15.16 14.26
CA GLY A 29 -11.35 13.71 14.19
C GLY A 29 -12.77 13.28 14.59
N TYR A 30 -13.66 14.19 14.83
CA TYR A 30 -15.06 13.86 15.07
C TYR A 30 -15.73 13.44 13.77
N TRP A 31 -16.22 12.22 13.81
CA TRP A 31 -17.21 11.83 12.83
C TRP A 31 -18.47 12.64 13.06
N LEU A 32 -19.08 13.13 12.00
CA LEU A 32 -20.42 13.68 12.07
C LEU A 32 -21.44 12.58 12.30
N SER A 33 -21.23 11.89 13.39
CA SER A 33 -22.26 11.08 13.98
C SER A 33 -22.96 11.98 14.95
N SER A 34 -24.22 11.92 14.94
CA SER A 34 -25.05 12.59 15.89
C SER A 34 -24.83 12.13 17.34
N GLY A 35 -23.99 11.16 17.60
CA GLY A 35 -23.68 10.76 18.97
C GLY A 35 -22.82 11.75 19.73
N HIS A 36 -22.03 12.60 19.06
CA HIS A 36 -21.12 13.53 19.73
C HIS A 36 -21.58 14.99 19.70
N THR A 37 -22.04 15.45 18.57
CA THR A 37 -22.43 16.87 18.41
C THR A 37 -23.91 17.02 18.07
N PHE A 38 -24.48 15.99 17.54
CA PHE A 38 -25.85 15.93 17.08
C PHE A 38 -26.40 14.58 17.50
N SER A 39 -27.45 14.45 18.15
CA SER A 39 -28.02 13.22 18.70
C SER A 39 -28.22 12.02 17.72
N LYS A 40 -27.64 12.01 16.50
CA LYS A 40 -27.73 10.95 15.50
C LYS A 40 -26.49 10.87 14.64
N GLU A 41 -26.03 9.72 14.23
CA GLU A 41 -24.99 9.53 13.22
C GLU A 41 -25.45 10.08 11.87
N LEU A 42 -24.60 10.89 11.25
CA LEU A 42 -24.86 11.45 9.95
C LEU A 42 -23.91 10.84 8.93
N TYR A 43 -24.51 10.24 7.94
CA TYR A 43 -23.80 9.76 6.77
C TYR A 43 -24.40 10.42 5.54
N ALA A 44 -23.57 10.73 4.58
CA ALA A 44 -24.01 11.37 3.38
C ALA A 44 -23.56 10.58 2.16
N ARG A 45 -24.44 10.37 1.20
CA ARG A 45 -24.07 10.06 -0.18
C ARG A 45 -23.57 11.34 -0.81
N VAL A 46 -22.36 11.30 -1.33
CA VAL A 46 -21.76 12.44 -2.01
C VAL A 46 -21.71 12.12 -3.49
N ASP A 47 -22.21 13.02 -4.31
CA ASP A 47 -21.90 12.95 -5.72
C ASP A 47 -20.51 13.51 -6.03
N SER A 48 -20.10 13.44 -7.29
CA SER A 48 -18.73 13.74 -7.72
C SER A 48 -18.28 15.18 -7.50
N THR A 49 -19.16 16.09 -7.07
CA THR A 49 -18.87 17.52 -6.98
C THR A 49 -18.80 18.07 -5.57
N PHE A 50 -19.09 17.25 -4.55
CA PHE A 50 -19.16 17.70 -3.15
C PHE A 50 -20.28 18.72 -2.86
N LEU A 51 -21.08 19.10 -3.83
CA LEU A 51 -22.13 20.11 -3.72
C LEU A 51 -23.50 19.48 -3.48
N ASP A 52 -23.69 18.25 -3.92
CA ASP A 52 -24.90 17.47 -3.71
C ASP A 52 -24.61 16.24 -2.86
N TYR A 53 -25.30 16.13 -1.75
CA TYR A 53 -25.26 14.94 -0.93
C TYR A 53 -26.65 14.58 -0.43
N THR A 54 -26.85 13.31 -0.24
CA THR A 54 -28.06 12.76 0.36
C THR A 54 -27.71 12.23 1.76
N ILE A 55 -28.41 12.71 2.77
CA ILE A 55 -28.30 12.16 4.12
C ILE A 55 -28.87 10.76 4.08
N VAL A 56 -28.10 9.78 4.55
CA VAL A 56 -28.52 8.39 4.64
C VAL A 56 -28.80 7.99 6.07
N THR A 57 -29.60 6.96 6.24
CA THR A 57 -29.94 6.42 7.55
C THR A 57 -28.76 5.67 8.17
N SER A 58 -28.81 5.44 9.48
CA SER A 58 -27.82 4.59 10.15
C SER A 58 -27.80 3.17 9.61
N GLU A 59 -28.93 2.66 9.08
CA GLU A 59 -29.01 1.34 8.47
C GLU A 59 -28.24 1.30 7.12
N GLU A 60 -28.47 2.29 6.27
CA GLU A 60 -27.72 2.42 5.00
C GLU A 60 -26.23 2.58 5.22
N LYS A 61 -25.85 3.33 6.25
CA LYS A 61 -24.45 3.46 6.68
C LYS A 61 -23.86 2.09 7.08
N ASN A 62 -24.54 1.38 7.99
CA ASN A 62 -24.08 0.09 8.46
C ASN A 62 -23.97 -0.92 7.30
N LYS A 63 -24.92 -0.88 6.36
CA LYS A 63 -24.84 -1.68 5.15
C LYS A 63 -23.61 -1.32 4.33
N ALA A 64 -23.32 -0.04 4.12
CA ALA A 64 -22.16 0.41 3.37
C ALA A 64 -20.82 0.08 4.06
N GLU A 65 -20.76 0.17 5.41
CA GLU A 65 -19.57 -0.19 6.17
C GLU A 65 -19.29 -1.71 6.17
N ASN A 66 -20.33 -2.52 6.05
CA ASN A 66 -20.22 -3.98 6.05
C ASN A 66 -20.34 -4.61 4.65
N SER A 67 -20.57 -3.79 3.61
CA SER A 67 -20.61 -4.32 2.25
C SER A 67 -19.22 -4.66 1.75
N SER A 68 -19.12 -5.76 1.05
CA SER A 68 -17.89 -6.09 0.33
C SER A 68 -17.60 -5.06 -0.74
N LYS A 69 -16.32 -4.73 -0.92
CA LYS A 69 -15.84 -3.90 -2.05
C LYS A 69 -16.16 -4.51 -3.41
N TYR A 70 -16.59 -5.75 -3.44
CA TYR A 70 -16.99 -6.51 -4.63
C TYR A 70 -18.52 -6.57 -4.82
N GLU A 71 -19.31 -6.09 -3.83
CA GLU A 71 -20.78 -6.13 -3.91
C GLU A 71 -21.29 -5.39 -5.16
N GLY A 72 -22.08 -6.10 -5.96
CA GLY A 72 -22.68 -5.56 -7.18
C GLY A 72 -21.75 -5.41 -8.38
N LYS A 73 -20.49 -5.83 -8.26
CA LYS A 73 -19.56 -5.84 -9.38
C LYS A 73 -19.77 -7.04 -10.30
N THR A 74 -19.49 -6.83 -11.56
CA THR A 74 -19.29 -7.93 -12.51
C THR A 74 -17.98 -8.65 -12.22
N LEU A 75 -17.79 -9.85 -12.73
CA LEU A 75 -16.55 -10.60 -12.58
C LEU A 75 -15.33 -9.79 -13.09
N GLU A 76 -15.47 -9.11 -14.21
CA GLU A 76 -14.37 -8.31 -14.78
C GLU A 76 -14.01 -7.12 -13.88
N GLU A 77 -15.00 -6.40 -13.36
CA GLU A 77 -14.78 -5.29 -12.42
C GLU A 77 -14.19 -5.77 -11.08
N ALA A 78 -14.58 -6.96 -10.63
CA ALA A 78 -14.01 -7.57 -9.45
C ALA A 78 -12.53 -7.94 -9.66
N LYS A 79 -12.20 -8.57 -10.79
CA LYS A 79 -10.82 -8.88 -11.16
C LYS A 79 -9.96 -7.63 -11.26
N GLU A 80 -10.43 -6.59 -11.95
CA GLU A 80 -9.71 -5.32 -12.06
C GLU A 80 -9.43 -4.72 -10.67
N THR A 81 -10.41 -4.74 -9.77
CA THR A 81 -10.23 -4.28 -8.40
C THR A 81 -9.14 -5.07 -7.67
N CYS A 82 -9.18 -6.39 -7.76
CA CYS A 82 -8.19 -7.26 -7.11
C CYS A 82 -6.79 -7.10 -7.71
N LEU A 83 -6.69 -6.95 -9.02
CA LEU A 83 -5.41 -6.69 -9.71
C LEU A 83 -4.78 -5.37 -9.25
N ASN A 84 -5.59 -4.31 -9.09
CA ASN A 84 -5.11 -3.03 -8.56
C ASN A 84 -4.60 -3.18 -7.11
N GLU A 85 -5.28 -3.98 -6.27
CA GLU A 85 -4.82 -4.26 -4.91
C GLU A 85 -3.50 -5.03 -4.86
N ILE A 86 -3.33 -6.00 -5.77
CA ILE A 86 -2.05 -6.70 -5.91
C ILE A 86 -0.95 -5.70 -6.28
N GLU A 87 -1.21 -4.76 -7.19
CA GLU A 87 -0.24 -3.73 -7.57
C GLU A 87 0.07 -2.76 -6.42
N GLU A 88 -0.96 -2.32 -5.69
CA GLU A 88 -0.77 -1.46 -4.51
C GLU A 88 0.02 -2.18 -3.42
N TYR A 89 -0.24 -3.47 -3.18
CA TYR A 89 0.50 -4.26 -2.20
C TYR A 89 1.94 -4.50 -2.64
N ASP A 90 2.16 -4.84 -3.91
CA ASP A 90 3.49 -5.06 -4.49
C ASP A 90 4.41 -3.84 -4.31
N VAL A 91 3.89 -2.61 -4.51
CA VAL A 91 4.68 -1.38 -4.32
C VAL A 91 4.74 -0.90 -2.87
N SER A 92 4.02 -1.53 -1.96
CA SER A 92 3.99 -1.14 -0.56
C SER A 92 5.33 -1.43 0.16
N PRO A 93 5.65 -0.72 1.26
CA PRO A 93 6.83 -1.03 2.08
C PRO A 93 6.82 -2.45 2.68
N SER A 94 5.67 -3.12 2.73
CA SER A 94 5.54 -4.50 3.18
C SER A 94 6.21 -5.49 2.23
N VAL A 95 6.25 -5.18 0.93
CA VAL A 95 6.92 -5.96 -0.11
C VAL A 95 8.21 -5.27 -0.53
N ASN A 96 8.14 -3.97 -0.84
CA ASN A 96 9.28 -3.18 -1.31
C ASN A 96 10.02 -2.51 -0.15
N GLY A 97 10.54 -3.31 0.76
CA GLY A 97 11.32 -2.86 1.89
C GLY A 97 12.07 -3.99 2.59
N PHE A 98 13.05 -3.65 3.38
CA PHE A 98 13.78 -4.58 4.24
C PHE A 98 14.13 -3.90 5.57
N TYR A 99 14.40 -4.70 6.60
CA TYR A 99 14.85 -4.18 7.88
C TYR A 99 16.38 -4.18 7.96
N LEU A 100 16.94 -3.01 8.28
CA LEU A 100 18.35 -2.83 8.59
C LEU A 100 18.50 -2.39 10.04
N ASN A 101 19.06 -3.24 10.92
CA ASN A 101 19.14 -2.97 12.36
C ASN A 101 17.79 -2.50 12.93
N ASP A 102 16.73 -3.24 12.66
CA ASP A 102 15.35 -2.97 13.09
C ASP A 102 14.69 -1.70 12.49
N THR A 103 15.36 -1.01 11.57
CA THR A 103 14.80 0.13 10.82
C THR A 103 14.32 -0.33 9.46
N LEU A 104 13.06 -0.05 9.12
CA LEU A 104 12.52 -0.35 7.80
C LEU A 104 13.13 0.61 6.76
N ILE A 105 13.75 0.06 5.75
CA ILE A 105 14.29 0.77 4.59
C ILE A 105 13.40 0.43 3.39
N PRO A 106 12.53 1.34 2.96
CA PRO A 106 11.73 1.12 1.78
C PRO A 106 12.61 1.27 0.54
N TRP A 107 12.39 0.43 -0.46
CA TRP A 107 12.81 0.72 -1.81
C TRP A 107 11.55 0.81 -2.66
N SER A 108 11.28 1.94 -3.25
CA SER A 108 10.20 2.03 -4.22
C SER A 108 10.74 1.87 -5.63
N SER A 109 9.84 1.56 -6.54
CA SER A 109 10.13 1.59 -7.97
C SER A 109 10.27 3.01 -8.53
N ASP A 110 10.00 4.03 -7.70
CA ASP A 110 10.10 5.43 -8.11
C ASP A 110 11.53 5.82 -8.44
N ASP A 111 11.70 6.64 -9.46
CA ASP A 111 13.01 7.15 -9.92
C ASP A 111 13.81 7.87 -8.83
N ASN A 112 13.15 8.29 -7.75
CA ASN A 112 13.75 8.95 -6.60
C ASN A 112 14.15 7.99 -5.46
N SER A 113 13.89 6.70 -5.59
CA SER A 113 14.30 5.73 -4.56
C SER A 113 15.82 5.55 -4.56
N THR A 114 16.40 5.60 -3.36
CA THR A 114 17.84 5.34 -3.15
C THR A 114 18.24 3.90 -3.47
N LEU A 115 17.29 3.00 -3.71
CA LEU A 115 17.51 1.58 -4.01
C LEU A 115 16.63 1.04 -5.14
N ASN A 116 16.29 1.88 -6.12
CA ASN A 116 15.65 1.37 -7.34
C ASN A 116 16.57 0.35 -8.07
N LYS A 117 16.02 -0.36 -9.05
CA LYS A 117 16.73 -1.44 -9.75
C LYS A 117 18.09 -0.98 -10.32
N ASP A 118 18.14 0.20 -10.91
CA ASP A 118 19.36 0.70 -11.55
C ASP A 118 20.43 1.06 -10.51
N VAL A 119 20.04 1.65 -9.39
CA VAL A 119 20.94 1.91 -8.26
C VAL A 119 21.48 0.60 -7.68
N ARG A 120 20.63 -0.40 -7.49
CA ARG A 120 21.06 -1.73 -7.00
C ARG A 120 22.05 -2.39 -7.95
N MET A 121 21.79 -2.35 -9.25
CA MET A 121 22.70 -2.88 -10.27
C MET A 121 24.05 -2.14 -10.27
N GLY A 122 24.03 -0.80 -10.18
CA GLY A 122 25.21 0.03 -10.09
C GLY A 122 26.04 -0.26 -8.83
N LEU A 123 25.38 -0.41 -7.68
CA LEU A 123 26.04 -0.78 -6.42
C LEU A 123 26.74 -2.15 -6.53
N ARG A 124 26.08 -3.17 -7.07
CA ARG A 124 26.67 -4.48 -7.28
C ARG A 124 27.91 -4.41 -8.18
N GLN A 125 27.85 -3.66 -9.26
CA GLN A 125 28.99 -3.49 -10.13
C GLN A 125 30.13 -2.76 -9.41
N ASN A 126 29.85 -1.71 -8.68
CA ASN A 126 30.84 -0.94 -7.91
C ASN A 126 31.53 -1.82 -6.83
N ILE A 127 30.77 -2.66 -6.12
CA ILE A 127 31.33 -3.61 -5.15
C ILE A 127 32.36 -4.53 -5.84
N LYS A 128 31.99 -5.12 -6.98
CA LYS A 128 32.88 -6.01 -7.75
C LYS A 128 34.14 -5.30 -8.25
N ASP A 129 34.00 -4.06 -8.68
CA ASP A 129 35.15 -3.29 -9.18
C ASP A 129 36.09 -2.90 -8.04
N LYS A 130 35.58 -2.53 -6.86
CA LYS A 130 36.38 -2.31 -5.66
C LYS A 130 37.13 -3.56 -5.22
N GLN A 131 36.50 -4.73 -5.24
CA GLN A 131 37.16 -6.02 -4.96
C GLN A 131 38.31 -6.28 -5.93
N LYS A 132 38.13 -6.02 -7.24
CA LYS A 132 39.19 -6.16 -8.25
C LYS A 132 40.37 -5.22 -8.02
N LEU A 133 40.11 -4.00 -7.47
CA LEU A 133 41.11 -3.04 -7.10
C LEU A 133 41.81 -3.37 -5.77
N GLY A 134 41.42 -4.44 -5.10
CA GLY A 134 41.98 -4.83 -3.81
C GLY A 134 41.47 -4.01 -2.63
N GLU A 135 40.38 -3.25 -2.82
CA GLU A 135 39.77 -2.51 -1.72
C GLU A 135 38.98 -3.48 -0.82
N VAL A 136 39.12 -3.31 0.48
CA VAL A 136 38.48 -4.22 1.46
C VAL A 136 37.06 -3.77 1.79
N ASN A 137 36.81 -2.47 1.82
CA ASN A 137 35.54 -1.90 2.25
C ASN A 137 34.91 -1.03 1.17
N ILE A 138 33.58 -0.90 1.28
CA ILE A 138 32.79 0.02 0.48
C ILE A 138 31.88 0.85 1.39
N ASP A 139 31.75 2.13 1.06
CA ASP A 139 30.75 3.02 1.64
C ASP A 139 29.48 3.00 0.77
N MET A 140 28.33 2.78 1.39
CA MET A 140 27.02 2.83 0.76
C MET A 140 26.11 3.81 1.50
N TRP A 141 25.25 4.49 0.77
CA TRP A 141 24.22 5.34 1.32
C TRP A 141 22.86 4.66 1.13
N LEU A 142 22.18 4.36 2.22
CA LEU A 142 20.86 3.74 2.23
C LEU A 142 19.91 4.63 3.04
N ASP A 143 18.92 5.18 2.39
CA ASP A 143 17.92 6.07 3.01
C ASP A 143 18.55 7.15 3.92
N GLY A 144 19.55 7.87 3.37
CA GLY A 144 20.27 8.93 4.10
C GLY A 144 21.28 8.44 5.14
N MET A 145 21.39 7.14 5.37
CA MET A 145 22.38 6.54 6.28
C MET A 145 23.62 6.10 5.52
N LYS A 146 24.79 6.53 5.99
CA LYS A 146 26.08 6.03 5.50
C LYS A 146 26.44 4.73 6.20
N ILE A 147 26.68 3.68 5.44
CA ILE A 147 27.07 2.36 5.91
C ILE A 147 28.41 1.99 5.28
N THR A 148 29.36 1.57 6.10
CA THR A 148 30.65 1.05 5.63
C THR A 148 30.71 -0.44 5.87
N LEU A 149 30.84 -1.24 4.83
CA LEU A 149 30.89 -2.69 4.90
C LEU A 149 32.14 -3.26 4.21
N PRO A 150 32.64 -4.41 4.67
CA PRO A 150 33.52 -5.22 3.84
C PRO A 150 32.86 -5.55 2.52
N CYS A 151 33.61 -5.47 1.41
CA CYS A 151 33.04 -5.71 0.06
C CYS A 151 32.35 -7.07 -0.06
N GLU A 152 32.87 -8.12 0.60
CA GLU A 152 32.24 -9.44 0.63
C GLU A 152 30.85 -9.43 1.30
N LYS A 153 30.71 -8.72 2.43
CA LYS A 153 29.43 -8.55 3.11
C LYS A 153 28.46 -7.72 2.29
N ALA A 154 28.96 -6.66 1.65
CA ALA A 154 28.16 -5.83 0.76
C ALA A 154 27.63 -6.62 -0.45
N ASP A 155 28.46 -7.50 -1.06
CA ASP A 155 28.03 -8.37 -2.17
C ASP A 155 26.96 -9.38 -1.72
N ALA A 156 27.17 -10.02 -0.57
CA ALA A 156 26.19 -10.94 0.01
C ALA A 156 24.86 -10.22 0.33
N PHE A 157 24.94 -8.99 0.88
CA PHE A 157 23.78 -8.14 1.11
C PHE A 157 22.99 -7.91 -0.19
N MET A 158 23.67 -7.46 -1.23
CA MET A 158 23.02 -7.16 -2.50
C MET A 158 22.46 -8.42 -3.17
N CYS A 159 23.12 -9.59 -3.02
CA CYS A 159 22.59 -10.85 -3.50
C CYS A 159 21.29 -11.25 -2.80
N ASN A 160 21.24 -11.14 -1.48
CA ASN A 160 20.03 -11.44 -0.71
C ASN A 160 18.88 -10.50 -1.09
N LEU A 161 19.18 -9.22 -1.27
CA LEU A 161 18.20 -8.21 -1.66
C LEU A 161 17.59 -8.53 -3.04
N GLU A 162 18.43 -8.86 -4.02
CA GLU A 162 17.96 -9.21 -5.37
C GLU A 162 17.16 -10.52 -5.39
N ASN A 163 17.56 -11.52 -4.58
CA ASN A 163 16.81 -12.77 -4.48
C ASN A 163 15.43 -12.50 -3.86
N TYR A 164 15.37 -11.74 -2.77
CA TYR A 164 14.10 -11.36 -2.15
C TYR A 164 13.20 -10.62 -3.14
N ALA A 165 13.73 -9.61 -3.83
CA ALA A 165 12.96 -8.86 -4.84
C ALA A 165 12.44 -9.76 -5.96
N TYR A 166 13.24 -10.75 -6.38
CA TYR A 166 12.83 -11.71 -7.41
C TYR A 166 11.73 -12.67 -6.92
N GLU A 167 11.82 -13.12 -5.68
CA GLU A 167 10.77 -13.94 -5.05
C GLU A 167 9.45 -13.17 -4.94
N CYS A 168 9.48 -11.90 -4.48
CA CYS A 168 8.30 -11.05 -4.46
C CYS A 168 7.69 -10.88 -5.85
N PHE A 169 8.50 -10.59 -6.86
CA PHE A 169 8.05 -10.47 -8.25
C PHE A 169 7.33 -11.73 -8.74
N ASN A 170 7.86 -12.92 -8.41
CA ASN A 170 7.24 -14.18 -8.80
C ASN A 170 5.89 -14.41 -8.13
N VAL A 171 5.75 -14.02 -6.85
CA VAL A 171 4.46 -14.11 -6.13
C VAL A 171 3.45 -13.15 -6.75
N THR A 172 3.83 -11.89 -6.98
CA THR A 172 2.97 -10.90 -7.66
C THR A 172 2.48 -11.42 -9.02
N ALA A 173 3.38 -11.99 -9.82
CA ALA A 173 3.03 -12.56 -11.12
C ALA A 173 2.07 -13.76 -10.99
N ALA A 174 2.29 -14.63 -10.00
CA ALA A 174 1.42 -15.77 -9.72
C ALA A 174 0.03 -15.32 -9.25
N HIS A 175 -0.04 -14.31 -8.38
CA HIS A 175 -1.30 -13.73 -7.91
C HIS A 175 -2.10 -13.13 -9.08
N LYS A 176 -1.47 -12.31 -9.92
CA LYS A 176 -2.13 -11.75 -11.12
C LYS A 176 -2.70 -12.85 -12.01
N LYS A 177 -1.90 -13.89 -12.25
CA LYS A 177 -2.36 -15.02 -13.06
C LYS A 177 -3.50 -15.79 -12.40
N ALA A 178 -3.45 -15.99 -11.09
CA ALA A 178 -4.54 -16.65 -10.35
C ALA A 178 -5.85 -15.87 -10.46
N VAL A 179 -5.82 -14.54 -10.28
CA VAL A 179 -7.00 -13.67 -10.41
C VAL A 179 -7.56 -13.69 -11.83
N GLU A 180 -6.71 -13.68 -12.87
CA GLU A 180 -7.15 -13.80 -14.26
C GLU A 180 -7.92 -15.10 -14.54
N ASP A 181 -7.52 -16.20 -13.89
CA ASP A 181 -8.11 -17.54 -14.11
C ASP A 181 -9.38 -17.78 -13.27
N MET A 182 -9.71 -16.93 -12.29
CA MET A 182 -10.93 -17.04 -11.49
C MET A 182 -12.19 -16.91 -12.34
N VAL A 183 -13.23 -17.62 -11.94
CA VAL A 183 -14.48 -17.73 -12.71
C VAL A 183 -15.70 -17.15 -11.98
N SER A 184 -15.55 -16.68 -10.74
CA SER A 184 -16.63 -16.04 -9.99
C SER A 184 -16.14 -14.88 -9.12
N VAL A 185 -17.08 -13.97 -8.77
CA VAL A 185 -16.79 -12.83 -7.88
C VAL A 185 -16.43 -13.32 -6.49
N GLU A 186 -17.05 -14.40 -6.02
CA GLU A 186 -16.79 -15.00 -4.72
C GLU A 186 -15.35 -15.55 -4.61
N GLU A 187 -14.81 -16.12 -5.69
CA GLU A 187 -13.40 -16.53 -5.73
C GLU A 187 -12.46 -15.34 -5.63
N VAL A 188 -12.76 -14.25 -6.34
CA VAL A 188 -11.97 -13.01 -6.30
C VAL A 188 -12.03 -12.37 -4.92
N GLU A 189 -13.23 -12.33 -4.31
CA GLU A 189 -13.43 -11.77 -2.97
C GLU A 189 -12.69 -12.55 -1.88
N ALA A 190 -12.59 -13.87 -2.02
CA ALA A 190 -11.89 -14.74 -1.08
C ALA A 190 -10.36 -14.72 -1.26
N PHE A 191 -9.85 -14.09 -2.30
CA PHE A 191 -8.43 -14.11 -2.59
C PHE A 191 -7.65 -13.17 -1.65
N ASP A 192 -6.61 -13.72 -1.02
CA ASP A 192 -5.71 -12.96 -0.15
C ASP A 192 -4.51 -12.46 -0.97
N VAL A 193 -4.55 -11.20 -1.34
CA VAL A 193 -3.47 -10.53 -2.10
C VAL A 193 -2.15 -10.43 -1.35
N THR A 194 -2.14 -10.71 -0.05
CA THR A 194 -0.95 -10.61 0.80
C THR A 194 -0.27 -11.97 1.05
N ALA A 195 -0.91 -13.05 0.62
CA ALA A 195 -0.41 -14.40 0.85
C ALA A 195 0.89 -14.71 0.10
N ASP A 196 1.60 -15.72 0.55
CA ASP A 196 2.76 -16.33 -0.11
C ASP A 196 3.97 -15.43 -0.38
N TYR A 197 3.92 -14.14 -0.02
CA TYR A 197 5.11 -13.31 -0.11
C TYR A 197 6.18 -13.79 0.86
N PRO A 198 7.46 -13.74 0.48
CA PRO A 198 8.55 -14.13 1.35
C PRO A 198 8.59 -13.25 2.59
N LYS A 199 9.05 -13.82 3.71
CA LYS A 199 9.29 -13.01 4.91
C LYS A 199 10.22 -11.86 4.56
N GLN A 200 9.85 -10.67 4.99
CA GLN A 200 10.64 -9.47 4.75
C GLN A 200 12.08 -9.64 5.24
N LEU A 201 13.04 -9.25 4.42
CA LEU A 201 14.45 -9.43 4.67
C LEU A 201 14.88 -8.61 5.90
N GLU A 202 15.51 -9.28 6.86
CA GLU A 202 16.07 -8.66 8.06
C GLU A 202 17.61 -8.74 8.01
N MET A 203 18.27 -7.61 8.18
CA MET A 203 19.72 -7.53 8.13
C MET A 203 20.27 -6.82 9.36
N LYS A 204 21.28 -7.41 9.96
CA LYS A 204 22.05 -6.83 11.07
C LYS A 204 23.48 -6.58 10.64
N LEU A 205 23.94 -5.38 10.88
CA LEU A 205 25.32 -4.95 10.59
C LEU A 205 26.22 -5.16 11.79
#